data_12524091d704229cd54719215b1f4d98
#
_entry.id   12524091d704229cd54719215b1f4d98
#
_cell.length_a   1.000
_cell.length_b   1.000
_cell.length_c   1.000
_cell.angle_alpha   90.00
_cell.angle_beta   90.00
_cell.angle_gamma   90.00
#
_symmetry.space_group_name_H-M   'P 1'
#
loop_
_entity.id
_entity.type
_entity.pdbx_description
1 polymer ?
#
loop_
_entity_poly.entity_id
_entity_poly.type
_entity_poly.pdbx_seq_one_letter_code
_entity_poly.pdbx_strand_id
1 'polypeptide(L)'
;EVIYSMMRELNPKKQYRYYEDYDKERFLKEVYFEEKDYDELRSLILRRKNVILQGAPGVGKTYIAKRMVYSILGRKDEEKILSVQFHELYSNDEFMEGYRPDDIGIYKYKRGCFKRICNKARNDPSNKYFVIIDEINRGNITKIFGEAFSLIEIDKRGKDNYIELACSRERFYVPENVYIIGTMNTFDEKLAIKDYALRRRFCFYTINPAFENEDFKKFYSQNPLLSKVVSAVVNVNKDLSDDLKIGHSYFCKPMDDEDIKMTVKYSIEPLV
;
A
#
# COMPACT_ATOMS: atom_id res chain seq x y z
N GLU A 1 7.59 25.11 12.59
CA GLU A 1 6.64 25.25 13.72
C GLU A 1 6.31 26.70 14.02
N VAL A 2 7.30 27.59 14.24
CA VAL A 2 7.10 29.02 14.58
C VAL A 2 6.24 29.74 13.53
N ILE A 3 6.51 29.57 12.24
CA ILE A 3 5.75 30.19 11.13
C ILE A 3 4.30 29.70 11.13
N TYR A 4 4.05 28.41 11.38
CA TYR A 4 2.69 27.84 11.44
C TYR A 4 1.90 28.34 12.67
N SER A 5 2.57 28.57 13.80
CA SER A 5 1.97 29.19 14.98
C SER A 5 1.51 30.61 14.66
N MET A 6 2.39 31.43 14.04
CA MET A 6 2.06 32.79 13.62
C MET A 6 0.92 32.82 12.57
N MET A 7 0.89 31.88 11.63
CA MET A 7 -0.18 31.79 10.63
C MET A 7 -1.53 31.41 11.24
N ARG A 8 -1.55 30.59 12.31
CA ARG A 8 -2.78 30.29 13.08
C ARG A 8 -3.32 31.50 13.81
N GLU A 9 -2.45 32.32 14.39
CA GLU A 9 -2.84 33.57 15.05
C GLU A 9 -3.42 34.58 14.05
N LEU A 10 -2.85 34.67 12.84
CA LEU A 10 -3.32 35.58 11.80
C LEU A 10 -4.63 35.13 11.13
N ASN A 11 -4.94 33.85 11.14
CA ASN A 11 -6.18 33.33 10.56
C ASN A 11 -6.72 32.11 11.31
N PRO A 12 -7.38 32.30 12.48
CA PRO A 12 -7.82 31.20 13.37
C PRO A 12 -8.87 30.28 12.74
N LYS A 13 -9.54 30.72 11.65
CA LYS A 13 -10.49 29.89 10.92
C LYS A 13 -9.82 28.93 9.92
N LYS A 14 -8.55 29.14 9.60
CA LYS A 14 -7.79 28.30 8.68
C LYS A 14 -6.96 27.30 9.50
N GLN A 15 -7.30 26.00 9.39
CA GLN A 15 -6.55 24.94 10.06
C GLN A 15 -5.23 24.73 9.29
N TYR A 16 -4.14 25.37 9.73
CA TYR A 16 -2.80 25.11 9.22
C TYR A 16 -2.28 23.84 9.87
N ARG A 17 -2.03 22.81 9.05
CA ARG A 17 -1.43 21.56 9.48
C ARG A 17 0.03 21.55 9.08
N TYR A 18 0.88 21.19 10.02
CA TYR A 18 2.27 20.86 9.72
C TYR A 18 2.33 19.43 9.22
N TYR A 19 2.94 19.25 8.06
CA TYR A 19 3.27 17.95 7.50
C TYR A 19 4.77 17.79 7.49
N GLU A 20 5.24 16.63 7.90
CA GLU A 20 6.64 16.26 7.85
C GLU A 20 7.05 16.01 6.39
N ASP A 21 8.07 16.70 5.90
CA ASP A 21 8.59 16.51 4.55
C ASP A 21 9.12 15.10 4.36
N TYR A 22 8.87 14.52 3.19
CA TYR A 22 9.25 13.16 2.86
C TYR A 22 9.61 13.05 1.37
N ASP A 23 10.88 12.97 1.09
CA ASP A 23 11.45 12.90 -0.26
C ASP A 23 12.02 11.52 -0.60
N LYS A 24 12.67 11.41 -1.76
CA LYS A 24 13.39 10.22 -2.21
C LYS A 24 14.53 9.83 -1.27
N GLU A 25 15.34 10.80 -0.81
CA GLU A 25 16.47 10.53 0.06
C GLU A 25 16.02 9.91 1.38
N ARG A 26 14.94 10.44 1.93
CA ARG A 26 14.34 9.89 3.15
C ARG A 26 13.77 8.50 2.92
N PHE A 27 13.13 8.26 1.79
CA PHE A 27 12.66 6.93 1.42
C PHE A 27 13.82 5.92 1.42
N LEU A 28 14.93 6.23 0.73
CA LEU A 28 16.10 5.35 0.63
C LEU A 28 16.82 5.13 1.98
N LYS A 29 16.68 6.08 2.92
CA LYS A 29 17.19 5.89 4.30
C LYS A 29 16.30 5.00 5.16
N GLU A 30 14.98 5.01 4.93
CA GLU A 30 14.01 4.23 5.71
C GLU A 30 13.75 2.84 5.10
N VAL A 31 14.00 2.66 3.80
CA VAL A 31 13.69 1.43 3.06
C VAL A 31 14.95 0.90 2.38
N TYR A 32 15.29 -0.35 2.66
CA TYR A 32 16.38 -1.02 1.94
C TYR A 32 15.98 -1.30 0.48
N PHE A 33 16.17 -0.30 -0.38
CA PHE A 33 15.71 -0.31 -1.76
C PHE A 33 16.77 0.34 -2.66
N GLU A 34 16.97 -0.19 -3.85
CA GLU A 34 17.90 0.41 -4.78
C GLU A 34 17.30 1.68 -5.41
N GLU A 35 18.13 2.68 -5.66
CA GLU A 35 17.70 3.94 -6.25
C GLU A 35 17.01 3.74 -7.61
N LYS A 36 17.53 2.84 -8.43
CA LYS A 36 16.95 2.48 -9.72
C LYS A 36 15.55 1.91 -9.56
N ASP A 37 15.37 1.01 -8.61
CA ASP A 37 14.07 0.35 -8.35
C ASP A 37 13.05 1.35 -7.81
N TYR A 38 13.50 2.31 -6.99
CA TYR A 38 12.67 3.43 -6.55
C TYR A 38 12.15 4.25 -7.73
N ASP A 39 13.03 4.65 -8.65
CA ASP A 39 12.66 5.48 -9.80
C ASP A 39 11.73 4.72 -10.76
N GLU A 40 11.97 3.43 -10.96
CA GLU A 40 11.12 2.54 -11.76
C GLU A 40 9.73 2.42 -11.14
N LEU A 41 9.64 2.04 -9.87
CA LEU A 41 8.36 1.87 -9.16
C LEU A 41 7.57 3.19 -9.10
N ARG A 42 8.24 4.30 -8.79
CA ARG A 42 7.64 5.63 -8.78
C ARG A 42 7.07 6.00 -10.16
N SER A 43 7.84 5.77 -11.22
CA SER A 43 7.40 6.01 -12.60
C SER A 43 6.21 5.13 -12.98
N LEU A 44 6.25 3.85 -12.61
CA LEU A 44 5.16 2.89 -12.85
C LEU A 44 3.86 3.35 -12.18
N ILE A 45 3.90 3.71 -10.90
CA ILE A 45 2.73 4.21 -10.15
C ILE A 45 2.16 5.46 -10.82
N LEU A 46 2.99 6.43 -11.14
CA LEU A 46 2.53 7.69 -11.72
C LEU A 46 1.92 7.54 -13.11
N ARG A 47 2.46 6.63 -13.91
CA ARG A 47 2.01 6.39 -15.30
C ARG A 47 0.81 5.44 -15.38
N ARG A 48 0.80 4.38 -14.55
CA ARG A 48 -0.20 3.30 -14.64
C ARG A 48 -1.34 3.44 -13.64
N LYS A 49 -1.17 4.26 -12.62
CA LYS A 49 -2.17 4.59 -11.58
C LYS A 49 -2.65 3.40 -10.74
N ASN A 50 -2.64 2.18 -11.27
CA ASN A 50 -3.02 0.94 -10.59
C ASN A 50 -1.84 -0.02 -10.60
N VAL A 51 -1.25 -0.27 -9.44
CA VAL A 51 -0.08 -1.14 -9.29
C VAL A 51 -0.30 -2.12 -8.14
N ILE A 52 0.05 -3.38 -8.34
CA ILE A 52 0.12 -4.38 -7.28
C ILE A 52 1.58 -4.66 -6.97
N LEU A 53 1.97 -4.46 -5.72
CA LEU A 53 3.25 -4.88 -5.17
C LEU A 53 3.11 -6.33 -4.72
N GLN A 54 3.79 -7.23 -5.42
CA GLN A 54 3.80 -8.64 -5.07
C GLN A 54 5.19 -9.07 -4.58
N GLY A 55 5.27 -10.16 -3.86
CA GLY A 55 6.53 -10.72 -3.36
C GLY A 55 6.32 -11.62 -2.15
N ALA A 56 7.39 -12.27 -1.72
CA ALA A 56 7.40 -13.18 -0.60
C ALA A 56 6.93 -12.52 0.72
N PRO A 57 6.49 -13.31 1.70
CA PRO A 57 6.23 -12.79 3.04
C PRO A 57 7.49 -12.11 3.63
N GLY A 58 7.28 -10.99 4.35
CA GLY A 58 8.40 -10.33 5.01
C GLY A 58 9.34 -9.51 4.11
N VAL A 59 8.97 -9.18 2.87
CA VAL A 59 9.75 -8.24 2.03
C VAL A 59 9.34 -6.76 2.22
N GLY A 60 8.39 -6.47 3.09
CA GLY A 60 8.00 -5.10 3.43
C GLY A 60 7.05 -4.41 2.45
N LYS A 61 6.25 -5.14 1.65
CA LYS A 61 5.35 -4.59 0.61
C LYS A 61 4.50 -3.40 1.09
N THR A 62 3.75 -3.58 2.17
CA THR A 62 2.86 -2.54 2.74
C THR A 62 3.65 -1.35 3.27
N TYR A 63 4.83 -1.62 3.87
CA TYR A 63 5.75 -0.59 4.33
C TYR A 63 6.27 0.25 3.16
N ILE A 64 6.74 -0.40 2.09
CA ILE A 64 7.24 0.23 0.86
C ILE A 64 6.11 1.04 0.20
N ALA A 65 4.91 0.48 0.06
CA ALA A 65 3.75 1.16 -0.53
C ALA A 65 3.49 2.50 0.16
N LYS A 66 3.44 2.50 1.48
CA LYS A 66 3.14 3.72 2.26
C LYS A 66 4.24 4.77 2.14
N ARG A 67 5.53 4.39 2.22
CA ARG A 67 6.67 5.30 2.07
C ARG A 67 6.80 5.86 0.66
N MET A 68 6.53 5.03 -0.34
CA MET A 68 6.49 5.47 -1.73
C MET A 68 5.43 6.55 -1.95
N VAL A 69 4.25 6.38 -1.35
CA VAL A 69 3.18 7.39 -1.40
C VAL A 69 3.61 8.69 -0.73
N TYR A 70 4.22 8.65 0.45
CA TYR A 70 4.75 9.85 1.09
C TYR A 70 5.77 10.58 0.22
N SER A 71 6.69 9.82 -0.38
CA SER A 71 7.70 10.38 -1.27
C SER A 71 7.11 11.01 -2.54
N ILE A 72 6.05 10.41 -3.10
CA ILE A 72 5.33 10.99 -4.25
C ILE A 72 4.55 12.25 -3.86
N LEU A 73 4.00 12.30 -2.64
CA LEU A 73 3.33 13.48 -2.09
C LEU A 73 4.32 14.58 -1.66
N GLY A 74 5.61 14.24 -1.46
CA GLY A 74 6.63 15.13 -0.91
C GLY A 74 6.50 15.34 0.60
N ARG A 75 5.57 14.67 1.27
CA ARG A 75 5.27 14.84 2.71
C ARG A 75 4.41 13.69 3.25
N LYS A 76 4.40 13.53 4.58
CA LYS A 76 3.52 12.58 5.29
C LYS A 76 2.11 13.18 5.45
N ASP A 77 1.26 13.03 4.44
CA ASP A 77 -0.10 13.57 4.42
C ASP A 77 -1.13 12.42 4.39
N GLU A 78 -1.52 11.96 5.59
CA GLU A 78 -2.48 10.85 5.74
C GLU A 78 -3.89 11.18 5.24
N GLU A 79 -4.25 12.46 5.07
CA GLU A 79 -5.57 12.83 4.57
C GLU A 79 -5.78 12.51 3.10
N LYS A 80 -4.66 12.37 2.36
CA LYS A 80 -4.63 12.01 0.95
C LYS A 80 -4.46 10.52 0.72
N ILE A 81 -4.43 9.73 1.80
CA ILE A 81 -4.21 8.29 1.75
C ILE A 81 -5.39 7.58 2.39
N LEU A 82 -5.96 6.63 1.67
CA LEU A 82 -6.85 5.62 2.21
C LEU A 82 -6.06 4.31 2.32
N SER A 83 -5.91 3.77 3.52
CA SER A 83 -5.35 2.44 3.73
C SER A 83 -6.44 1.50 4.20
N VAL A 84 -6.63 0.39 3.51
CA VAL A 84 -7.59 -0.66 3.84
C VAL A 84 -6.93 -2.03 3.65
N GLN A 85 -7.40 -3.02 4.39
CA GLN A 85 -7.00 -4.41 4.21
C GLN A 85 -8.22 -5.21 3.74
N PHE A 86 -8.06 -5.95 2.64
CA PHE A 86 -9.13 -6.84 2.18
C PHE A 86 -9.08 -8.16 2.92
N HIS A 87 -10.23 -8.75 3.13
CA HIS A 87 -10.46 -10.08 3.69
C HIS A 87 -11.74 -10.67 3.06
N GLU A 88 -11.99 -11.93 3.27
CA GLU A 88 -13.10 -12.65 2.61
C GLU A 88 -14.48 -12.01 2.83
N LEU A 89 -14.70 -11.42 4.00
CA LEU A 89 -15.97 -10.78 4.36
C LEU A 89 -16.02 -9.28 4.04
N TYR A 90 -14.97 -8.71 3.43
CA TYR A 90 -14.96 -7.28 3.09
C TYR A 90 -15.99 -7.00 2.00
N SER A 91 -16.87 -6.02 2.24
CA SER A 91 -18.06 -5.82 1.42
C SER A 91 -18.03 -4.56 0.54
N ASN A 92 -18.88 -4.54 -0.49
CA ASN A 92 -19.14 -3.34 -1.29
C ASN A 92 -19.65 -2.18 -0.43
N ASP A 93 -20.50 -2.47 0.56
CA ASP A 93 -21.04 -1.45 1.46
C ASP A 93 -19.95 -0.71 2.25
N GLU A 94 -18.85 -1.40 2.60
CA GLU A 94 -17.72 -0.78 3.28
C GLU A 94 -16.87 0.05 2.35
N PHE A 95 -16.74 -0.38 1.13
CA PHE A 95 -15.86 0.22 0.15
C PHE A 95 -16.53 1.32 -0.66
N MET A 96 -17.70 1.02 -1.23
CA MET A 96 -18.43 1.93 -2.11
C MET A 96 -19.54 2.68 -1.38
N GLU A 97 -20.64 2.02 -1.10
CA GLU A 97 -21.80 2.57 -0.40
C GLU A 97 -22.79 1.49 0.02
N GLY A 98 -23.55 1.73 1.07
CA GLY A 98 -24.59 0.81 1.53
C GLY A 98 -25.41 1.33 2.68
N TYR A 99 -26.40 0.57 3.07
CA TYR A 99 -27.19 0.80 4.26
C TYR A 99 -26.64 -0.01 5.42
N ARG A 100 -26.30 0.68 6.52
CA ARG A 100 -25.76 0.06 7.73
C ARG A 100 -26.53 0.52 8.95
N PRO A 101 -26.71 -0.36 9.95
CA PRO A 101 -27.31 0.05 11.21
C PRO A 101 -26.45 1.12 11.88
N ASP A 102 -27.11 2.06 12.52
CA ASP A 102 -26.50 2.96 13.48
C ASP A 102 -26.46 2.32 14.89
N ASP A 103 -26.01 3.08 15.89
CA ASP A 103 -25.84 2.60 17.28
C ASP A 103 -27.17 2.14 17.96
N ILE A 104 -28.32 2.49 17.38
CA ILE A 104 -29.65 2.08 17.83
C ILE A 104 -30.35 1.10 16.85
N GLY A 105 -29.57 0.55 15.91
CA GLY A 105 -30.07 -0.48 14.97
C GLY A 105 -30.85 0.04 13.77
N ILE A 106 -30.98 1.35 13.56
CA ILE A 106 -31.65 1.92 12.38
C ILE A 106 -30.70 1.90 11.19
N TYR A 107 -31.16 1.31 10.08
CA TYR A 107 -30.40 1.29 8.85
C TYR A 107 -30.33 2.68 8.21
N LYS A 108 -29.12 3.23 8.09
CA LYS A 108 -28.84 4.50 7.42
C LYS A 108 -27.88 4.31 6.26
N TYR A 109 -28.11 5.09 5.22
CA TYR A 109 -27.17 5.17 4.10
C TYR A 109 -25.81 5.71 4.58
N LYS A 110 -24.74 4.99 4.24
CA LYS A 110 -23.34 5.40 4.52
C LYS A 110 -22.50 5.28 3.24
N ARG A 111 -21.73 6.32 2.97
CA ARG A 111 -20.72 6.29 1.90
C ARG A 111 -19.53 5.44 2.35
N GLY A 112 -19.13 4.49 1.53
CA GLY A 112 -17.95 3.66 1.74
C GLY A 112 -16.63 4.47 1.64
N CYS A 113 -15.53 3.85 2.04
CA CYS A 113 -14.24 4.54 2.16
C CYS A 113 -13.68 4.98 0.79
N PHE A 114 -13.80 4.15 -0.25
CA PHE A 114 -13.36 4.48 -1.61
C PHE A 114 -14.17 5.60 -2.23
N LYS A 115 -15.49 5.58 -2.06
CA LYS A 115 -16.35 6.69 -2.52
C LYS A 115 -15.97 8.00 -1.83
N ARG A 116 -15.65 7.96 -0.52
CA ARG A 116 -15.24 9.16 0.24
C ARG A 116 -13.91 9.74 -0.27
N ILE A 117 -12.89 8.89 -0.51
CA ILE A 117 -11.60 9.39 -1.02
C ILE A 117 -11.72 9.92 -2.44
N CYS A 118 -12.51 9.28 -3.30
CA CYS A 118 -12.80 9.81 -4.64
C CYS A 118 -13.49 11.17 -4.59
N ASN A 119 -14.43 11.39 -3.66
CA ASN A 119 -15.08 12.68 -3.49
C ASN A 119 -14.09 13.77 -3.00
N LYS A 120 -13.17 13.42 -2.08
CA LYS A 120 -12.08 14.34 -1.69
C LYS A 120 -11.20 14.71 -2.89
N ALA A 121 -10.81 13.72 -3.68
CA ALA A 121 -9.96 13.92 -4.85
C ALA A 121 -10.62 14.79 -5.93
N ARG A 122 -11.95 14.65 -6.13
CA ARG A 122 -12.72 15.52 -7.04
C ARG A 122 -12.68 16.99 -6.63
N ASN A 123 -12.75 17.26 -5.33
CA ASN A 123 -12.76 18.61 -4.77
C ASN A 123 -11.34 19.21 -4.67
N ASP A 124 -10.31 18.45 -4.94
CA ASP A 124 -8.89 18.86 -4.87
C ASP A 124 -8.11 18.29 -6.07
N PRO A 125 -8.42 18.70 -7.31
CA PRO A 125 -7.84 18.11 -8.52
C PRO A 125 -6.34 18.36 -8.68
N SER A 126 -5.79 19.38 -8.02
CA SER A 126 -4.37 19.73 -8.07
C SER A 126 -3.48 18.77 -7.28
N ASN A 127 -4.05 17.99 -6.39
CA ASN A 127 -3.33 17.07 -5.52
C ASN A 127 -3.62 15.61 -5.89
N LYS A 128 -2.64 14.74 -5.58
CA LYS A 128 -2.78 13.30 -5.77
C LYS A 128 -3.40 12.66 -4.53
N TYR A 129 -4.21 11.64 -4.73
CA TYR A 129 -4.84 10.84 -3.69
C TYR A 129 -4.51 9.37 -3.90
N PHE A 130 -4.25 8.65 -2.83
CA PHE A 130 -3.80 7.27 -2.89
C PHE A 130 -4.74 6.35 -2.11
N VAL A 131 -4.95 5.18 -2.68
CA VAL A 131 -5.66 4.06 -2.05
C VAL A 131 -4.69 2.90 -1.95
N ILE A 132 -4.31 2.54 -0.74
CA ILE A 132 -3.46 1.37 -0.45
C ILE A 132 -4.39 0.25 0.00
N ILE A 133 -4.39 -0.85 -0.74
CA ILE A 133 -5.20 -2.04 -0.44
C ILE A 133 -4.26 -3.17 -0.08
N ASP A 134 -4.18 -3.47 1.21
CA ASP A 134 -3.39 -4.59 1.68
C ASP A 134 -4.13 -5.90 1.45
N GLU A 135 -3.41 -6.97 1.10
CA GLU A 135 -3.95 -8.30 0.79
C GLU A 135 -5.11 -8.23 -0.26
N ILE A 136 -4.89 -7.50 -1.36
CA ILE A 136 -5.93 -7.22 -2.38
C ILE A 136 -6.59 -8.48 -2.96
N ASN A 137 -5.88 -9.61 -2.96
CA ASN A 137 -6.33 -10.90 -3.44
C ASN A 137 -7.17 -11.71 -2.43
N ARG A 138 -7.20 -11.32 -1.14
CA ARG A 138 -7.96 -12.04 -0.12
C ARG A 138 -9.45 -11.71 -0.13
N GLY A 139 -9.85 -10.62 -0.77
CA GLY A 139 -11.26 -10.27 -0.97
C GLY A 139 -11.71 -10.51 -2.41
N ASN A 140 -13.00 -10.68 -2.60
CA ASN A 140 -13.55 -10.71 -3.96
C ASN A 140 -13.59 -9.28 -4.53
N ILE A 141 -12.52 -8.87 -5.22
CA ILE A 141 -12.34 -7.51 -5.71
C ILE A 141 -13.49 -7.04 -6.62
N THR A 142 -14.02 -7.91 -7.46
CA THR A 142 -15.14 -7.60 -8.35
C THR A 142 -16.41 -7.28 -7.55
N LYS A 143 -16.68 -8.03 -6.49
CA LYS A 143 -17.81 -7.75 -5.59
C LYS A 143 -17.58 -6.49 -4.76
N ILE A 144 -16.36 -6.27 -4.27
CA ILE A 144 -15.99 -5.13 -3.41
C ILE A 144 -16.13 -3.80 -4.18
N PHE A 145 -15.61 -3.74 -5.40
CA PHE A 145 -15.72 -2.55 -6.25
C PHE A 145 -17.10 -2.43 -6.90
N GLY A 146 -17.80 -3.56 -7.08
CA GLY A 146 -19.07 -3.58 -7.79
C GLY A 146 -18.99 -2.95 -9.17
N GLU A 147 -19.96 -2.11 -9.50
CA GLU A 147 -20.06 -1.42 -10.79
C GLU A 147 -18.84 -0.50 -11.06
N ALA A 148 -18.22 0.04 -10.01
CA ALA A 148 -17.08 0.94 -10.13
C ALA A 148 -15.80 0.24 -10.59
N PHE A 149 -15.75 -1.11 -10.64
CA PHE A 149 -14.53 -1.84 -11.00
C PHE A 149 -14.03 -1.55 -12.42
N SER A 150 -14.91 -1.24 -13.34
CA SER A 150 -14.52 -0.82 -14.69
C SER A 150 -13.89 0.58 -14.72
N LEU A 151 -14.31 1.47 -13.82
CA LEU A 151 -13.91 2.88 -13.79
C LEU A 151 -12.49 3.10 -13.24
N ILE A 152 -11.86 2.08 -12.65
CA ILE A 152 -10.45 2.21 -12.23
C ILE A 152 -9.48 2.12 -13.41
N GLU A 153 -9.89 1.60 -14.57
CA GLU A 153 -9.09 1.58 -15.80
C GLU A 153 -8.72 3.01 -16.20
N ILE A 154 -7.49 3.25 -16.67
CA ILE A 154 -6.96 4.61 -16.89
C ILE A 154 -7.81 5.39 -17.90
N ASP A 155 -8.20 4.72 -18.99
CA ASP A 155 -9.01 5.26 -20.08
C ASP A 155 -10.48 5.51 -19.70
N LYS A 156 -10.92 4.96 -18.57
CA LYS A 156 -12.28 5.10 -18.05
C LYS A 156 -12.38 6.03 -16.83
N ARG A 157 -11.34 6.78 -16.55
CA ARG A 157 -11.35 7.74 -15.45
C ARG A 157 -11.84 9.10 -15.90
N GLY A 158 -12.26 9.92 -14.92
CA GLY A 158 -12.72 11.28 -15.18
C GLY A 158 -14.23 11.39 -15.33
N LYS A 159 -14.69 12.64 -15.36
CA LYS A 159 -16.11 13.01 -15.29
C LYS A 159 -16.98 12.53 -16.47
N ASP A 160 -16.35 12.27 -17.61
CA ASP A 160 -17.05 11.88 -18.83
C ASP A 160 -17.38 10.37 -18.85
N ASN A 161 -16.73 9.59 -17.96
CA ASN A 161 -16.96 8.17 -17.78
C ASN A 161 -17.55 7.94 -16.38
N TYR A 162 -18.86 7.94 -16.28
CA TYR A 162 -19.57 7.71 -15.01
C TYR A 162 -20.52 6.54 -15.10
N ILE A 163 -20.87 6.01 -13.94
CA ILE A 163 -21.95 5.06 -13.73
C ILE A 163 -22.95 5.63 -12.73
N GLU A 164 -24.17 5.14 -12.76
CA GLU A 164 -25.14 5.37 -11.71
C GLU A 164 -25.01 4.25 -10.67
N LEU A 165 -24.74 4.62 -9.41
CA LEU A 165 -24.60 3.66 -8.32
C LEU A 165 -25.96 3.09 -7.92
N ALA A 166 -26.01 1.77 -7.68
CA ALA A 166 -27.27 1.06 -7.44
C ALA A 166 -28.01 1.53 -6.18
N CYS A 167 -27.28 1.88 -5.11
CA CYS A 167 -27.87 2.24 -3.82
C CYS A 167 -28.32 3.70 -3.78
N SER A 168 -27.43 4.65 -4.08
CA SER A 168 -27.70 6.10 -3.97
C SER A 168 -28.29 6.73 -5.22
N ARG A 169 -28.23 6.06 -6.37
CA ARG A 169 -28.52 6.62 -7.69
C ARG A 169 -27.64 7.83 -8.06
N GLU A 170 -26.57 8.07 -7.32
CA GLU A 170 -25.62 9.13 -7.62
C GLU A 170 -24.74 8.72 -8.81
N ARG A 171 -24.44 9.69 -9.70
CA ARG A 171 -23.41 9.51 -10.73
C ARG A 171 -22.04 9.45 -10.09
N PHE A 172 -21.33 8.36 -10.31
CA PHE A 172 -20.00 8.13 -9.76
C PHE A 172 -18.99 7.93 -10.88
N TYR A 173 -17.82 8.53 -10.71
CA TYR A 173 -16.63 8.28 -11.52
C TYR A 173 -15.38 8.27 -10.64
N VAL A 174 -14.34 7.60 -11.08
CA VAL A 174 -13.02 7.63 -10.42
C VAL A 174 -12.23 8.81 -10.99
N PRO A 175 -11.78 9.77 -10.14
CA PRO A 175 -11.00 10.91 -10.59
C PRO A 175 -9.64 10.50 -11.12
N GLU A 176 -9.09 11.30 -12.05
CA GLU A 176 -7.78 11.04 -12.65
C GLU A 176 -6.61 11.13 -11.68
N ASN A 177 -6.76 11.92 -10.60
CA ASN A 177 -5.76 12.13 -9.55
C ASN A 177 -5.81 11.11 -8.42
N VAL A 178 -6.58 10.02 -8.57
CA VAL A 178 -6.60 8.87 -7.65
C VAL A 178 -5.64 7.79 -8.15
N TYR A 179 -4.84 7.23 -7.26
CA TYR A 179 -3.87 6.15 -7.52
C TYR A 179 -4.20 4.97 -6.61
N ILE A 180 -4.11 3.74 -7.11
CA ILE A 180 -4.43 2.53 -6.35
C ILE A 180 -3.19 1.66 -6.29
N ILE A 181 -2.74 1.32 -5.08
CA ILE A 181 -1.61 0.42 -4.83
C ILE A 181 -2.14 -0.76 -4.03
N GLY A 182 -2.15 -1.94 -4.63
CA GLY A 182 -2.45 -3.19 -3.94
C GLY A 182 -1.17 -3.84 -3.41
N THR A 183 -1.26 -4.64 -2.34
CA THR A 183 -0.22 -5.57 -1.96
C THR A 183 -0.74 -6.99 -2.01
N MET A 184 0.12 -7.94 -2.34
CA MET A 184 -0.24 -9.35 -2.48
C MET A 184 0.98 -10.23 -2.17
N ASN A 185 0.74 -11.34 -1.47
CA ASN A 185 1.77 -12.38 -1.31
C ASN A 185 1.84 -13.25 -2.57
N THR A 186 3.05 -13.55 -3.05
CA THR A 186 3.25 -14.40 -4.23
C THR A 186 2.78 -15.84 -4.02
N PHE A 187 2.83 -16.34 -2.78
CA PHE A 187 2.27 -17.66 -2.44
C PHE A 187 0.79 -17.77 -2.83
N ASP A 188 0.04 -16.69 -2.68
CA ASP A 188 -1.37 -16.60 -3.07
C ASP A 188 -1.54 -16.31 -4.58
N GLU A 189 -0.45 -16.10 -5.33
CA GLU A 189 -0.47 -15.74 -6.76
C GLU A 189 -1.15 -16.84 -7.60
N LYS A 190 -0.97 -18.11 -7.26
CA LYS A 190 -1.64 -19.23 -7.95
C LYS A 190 -3.17 -19.12 -7.91
N LEU A 191 -3.72 -18.46 -6.89
CA LEU A 191 -5.15 -18.13 -6.80
C LEU A 191 -5.48 -16.85 -7.57
N ALA A 192 -4.62 -15.83 -7.50
CA ALA A 192 -4.79 -14.54 -8.19
C ALA A 192 -4.49 -14.60 -9.69
N ILE A 193 -3.63 -15.55 -10.15
CA ILE A 193 -3.34 -15.78 -11.58
C ILE A 193 -4.62 -16.10 -12.39
N LYS A 194 -5.63 -16.68 -11.75
CA LYS A 194 -6.93 -16.97 -12.36
C LYS A 194 -7.82 -15.73 -12.47
N ASP A 195 -7.51 -14.63 -11.79
CA ASP A 195 -8.31 -13.42 -11.87
C ASP A 195 -7.82 -12.49 -13.00
N TYR A 196 -8.25 -12.82 -14.22
CA TYR A 196 -8.00 -12.01 -15.43
C TYR A 196 -8.48 -10.55 -15.26
N ALA A 197 -9.44 -10.31 -14.36
CA ALA A 197 -9.99 -9.00 -14.12
C ALA A 197 -8.97 -8.07 -13.43
N LEU A 198 -8.15 -8.60 -12.50
CA LEU A 198 -7.03 -7.87 -11.90
C LEU A 198 -5.92 -7.58 -12.93
N ARG A 199 -5.52 -8.59 -13.69
CA ARG A 199 -4.40 -8.46 -14.66
C ARG A 199 -4.65 -7.39 -15.71
N ARG A 200 -5.89 -7.22 -16.13
CA ARG A 200 -6.26 -6.18 -17.10
C ARG A 200 -6.19 -4.77 -16.52
N ARG A 201 -6.36 -4.61 -15.21
CA ARG A 201 -6.51 -3.30 -14.55
C ARG A 201 -5.30 -2.86 -13.77
N PHE A 202 -4.42 -3.79 -13.41
CA PHE A 202 -3.25 -3.52 -12.59
C PHE A 202 -1.96 -3.95 -13.29
N CYS A 203 -0.90 -3.17 -13.08
CA CYS A 203 0.47 -3.60 -13.35
C CYS A 203 1.03 -4.25 -12.09
N PHE A 204 1.82 -5.30 -12.26
CA PHE A 204 2.43 -6.05 -11.17
C PHE A 204 3.90 -5.67 -11.08
N TYR A 205 4.35 -5.35 -9.86
CA TYR A 205 5.74 -5.07 -9.54
C TYR A 205 6.21 -6.00 -8.43
N THR A 206 7.28 -6.77 -8.69
CA THR A 206 7.79 -7.75 -7.72
C THR A 206 8.80 -7.09 -6.79
N ILE A 207 8.56 -7.20 -5.49
CA ILE A 207 9.50 -6.80 -4.43
C ILE A 207 10.30 -8.03 -4.02
N ASN A 208 11.61 -7.97 -4.23
CA ASN A 208 12.53 -9.02 -3.81
C ASN A 208 13.05 -8.78 -2.40
N PRO A 209 13.51 -9.83 -1.69
CA PRO A 209 14.25 -9.67 -0.44
C PRO A 209 15.50 -8.80 -0.64
N ALA A 210 15.73 -7.81 0.22
CA ALA A 210 16.83 -6.83 0.08
C ALA A 210 18.16 -7.29 0.72
N PHE A 211 18.45 -8.58 0.74
CA PHE A 211 19.68 -9.11 1.35
C PHE A 211 20.97 -8.62 0.66
N GLU A 212 20.90 -8.26 -0.63
CA GLU A 212 22.02 -7.74 -1.39
C GLU A 212 22.18 -6.21 -1.30
N ASN A 213 21.23 -5.52 -0.69
CA ASN A 213 21.31 -4.07 -0.52
C ASN A 213 22.45 -3.69 0.40
N GLU A 214 23.29 -2.74 -0.02
CA GLU A 214 24.55 -2.38 0.68
C GLU A 214 24.31 -1.79 2.07
N ASP A 215 23.26 -1.01 2.27
CA ASP A 215 22.97 -0.43 3.59
C ASP A 215 22.39 -1.47 4.53
N PHE A 216 21.64 -2.45 4.02
CA PHE A 216 21.22 -3.60 4.81
C PHE A 216 22.41 -4.48 5.19
N LYS A 217 23.37 -4.72 4.26
CA LYS A 217 24.61 -5.44 4.56
C LYS A 217 25.40 -4.75 5.67
N LYS A 218 25.57 -3.44 5.60
CA LYS A 218 26.25 -2.66 6.65
C LYS A 218 25.52 -2.80 7.99
N PHE A 219 24.19 -2.77 7.98
CA PHE A 219 23.38 -2.90 9.19
C PHE A 219 23.57 -4.26 9.88
N TYR A 220 23.30 -5.36 9.18
CA TYR A 220 23.36 -6.68 9.83
C TYR A 220 24.79 -7.15 10.13
N SER A 221 25.79 -6.64 9.42
CA SER A 221 27.20 -6.96 9.67
C SER A 221 27.72 -6.42 11.01
N GLN A 222 27.00 -5.50 11.64
CA GLN A 222 27.37 -4.98 12.97
C GLN A 222 27.17 -6.02 14.09
N ASN A 223 26.32 -7.03 13.87
CA ASN A 223 26.12 -8.13 14.81
C ASN A 223 26.57 -9.46 14.18
N PRO A 224 27.61 -10.14 14.74
CA PRO A 224 28.14 -11.37 14.17
C PRO A 224 27.13 -12.53 14.12
N LEU A 225 26.20 -12.62 15.11
CA LEU A 225 25.16 -13.65 15.11
C LEU A 225 24.12 -13.38 14.01
N LEU A 226 23.68 -12.12 13.91
CA LEU A 226 22.73 -11.72 12.86
C LEU A 226 23.33 -11.96 11.48
N SER A 227 24.60 -11.64 11.26
CA SER A 227 25.31 -11.89 10.00
C SER A 227 25.30 -13.39 9.62
N LYS A 228 25.53 -14.28 10.58
CA LYS A 228 25.47 -15.74 10.36
C LYS A 228 24.06 -16.19 9.99
N VAL A 229 23.05 -15.71 10.72
CA VAL A 229 21.64 -16.06 10.48
C VAL A 229 21.20 -15.57 9.09
N VAL A 230 21.49 -14.32 8.75
CA VAL A 230 21.17 -13.77 7.42
C VAL A 230 21.85 -14.57 6.31
N SER A 231 23.12 -14.95 6.47
CA SER A 231 23.82 -15.78 5.50
C SER A 231 23.18 -17.16 5.32
N ALA A 232 22.68 -17.78 6.41
CA ALA A 232 21.96 -19.03 6.34
C ALA A 232 20.63 -18.85 5.60
N VAL A 233 19.85 -17.81 5.89
CA VAL A 233 18.59 -17.49 5.21
C VAL A 233 18.81 -17.22 3.71
N VAL A 234 19.84 -16.49 3.34
CA VAL A 234 20.21 -16.26 1.92
C VAL A 234 20.50 -17.57 1.22
N ASN A 235 21.18 -18.51 1.87
CA ASN A 235 21.45 -19.83 1.29
C ASN A 235 20.17 -20.66 1.13
N VAL A 236 19.30 -20.69 2.13
CA VAL A 236 18.00 -21.37 2.04
C VAL A 236 17.16 -20.76 0.90
N ASN A 237 17.14 -19.45 0.78
CA ASN A 237 16.40 -18.75 -0.28
C ASN A 237 16.86 -19.10 -1.71
N LYS A 238 18.07 -19.66 -1.93
CA LYS A 238 18.53 -20.09 -3.23
C LYS A 238 17.78 -21.33 -3.72
N ASP A 239 17.38 -22.18 -2.80
CA ASP A 239 16.70 -23.45 -3.06
C ASP A 239 15.16 -23.30 -3.04
N LEU A 240 14.66 -22.16 -2.56
CA LEU A 240 13.23 -21.86 -2.49
C LEU A 240 12.73 -21.16 -3.76
N SER A 241 11.51 -21.49 -4.16
CA SER A 241 10.80 -20.72 -5.20
C SER A 241 10.52 -19.29 -4.72
N ASP A 242 10.33 -18.33 -5.64
CA ASP A 242 10.18 -16.91 -5.31
C ASP A 242 9.03 -16.60 -4.35
N ASP A 243 8.00 -17.43 -4.33
CA ASP A 243 6.83 -17.34 -3.46
C ASP A 243 7.10 -17.83 -2.02
N LEU A 244 8.09 -18.68 -1.83
CA LEU A 244 8.46 -19.25 -0.52
C LEU A 244 9.68 -18.58 0.12
N LYS A 245 10.35 -17.64 -0.59
CA LYS A 245 11.51 -16.94 -0.04
C LYS A 245 11.18 -16.23 1.27
N ILE A 246 12.14 -16.24 2.17
CA ILE A 246 12.07 -15.52 3.44
C ILE A 246 12.50 -14.07 3.18
N GLY A 247 11.65 -13.13 3.57
CA GLY A 247 11.93 -11.70 3.43
C GLY A 247 12.92 -11.18 4.46
N HIS A 248 13.52 -10.04 4.17
CA HIS A 248 14.52 -9.41 5.03
C HIS A 248 13.93 -8.63 6.22
N SER A 249 12.63 -8.33 6.21
CA SER A 249 12.00 -7.47 7.23
C SER A 249 12.01 -8.07 8.65
N TYR A 250 12.20 -9.35 8.77
CA TYR A 250 12.40 -10.01 10.08
C TYR A 250 13.65 -9.52 10.79
N PHE A 251 14.61 -8.97 10.06
CA PHE A 251 15.94 -8.60 10.52
C PHE A 251 16.24 -7.10 10.44
N CYS A 252 15.25 -6.26 10.12
CA CYS A 252 15.45 -4.81 9.87
C CYS A 252 15.49 -3.95 11.14
N LYS A 253 15.40 -4.52 12.33
CA LYS A 253 15.44 -3.80 13.61
C LYS A 253 16.71 -4.15 14.36
N PRO A 254 17.24 -3.25 15.21
CA PRO A 254 18.26 -3.62 16.17
C PRO A 254 17.77 -4.77 17.04
N MET A 255 18.57 -5.81 17.17
CA MET A 255 18.24 -7.05 17.86
C MET A 255 19.44 -7.51 18.70
N ASP A 256 19.18 -7.94 19.92
CA ASP A 256 20.17 -8.67 20.69
C ASP A 256 20.20 -10.15 20.30
N ASP A 257 21.11 -10.93 20.87
CA ASP A 257 21.30 -12.32 20.53
C ASP A 257 20.09 -13.19 20.91
N GLU A 258 19.31 -12.78 21.91
CA GLU A 258 18.10 -13.50 22.34
C GLU A 258 16.95 -13.21 21.37
N ASP A 259 16.77 -11.95 20.98
CA ASP A 259 15.80 -11.56 19.95
C ASP A 259 16.06 -12.29 18.63
N ILE A 260 17.32 -12.41 18.22
CA ILE A 260 17.69 -13.12 16.99
C ILE A 260 17.30 -14.60 17.09
N LYS A 261 17.62 -15.27 18.20
CA LYS A 261 17.26 -16.68 18.43
C LYS A 261 15.74 -16.87 18.44
N MET A 262 15.01 -15.97 19.11
CA MET A 262 13.54 -16.01 19.13
C MET A 262 12.95 -15.81 17.72
N THR A 263 13.47 -14.86 16.96
CA THR A 263 13.03 -14.63 15.57
C THR A 263 13.27 -15.85 14.70
N VAL A 264 14.43 -16.48 14.78
CA VAL A 264 14.72 -17.72 14.04
C VAL A 264 13.73 -18.80 14.45
N LYS A 265 13.65 -19.13 15.75
CA LYS A 265 12.87 -20.27 16.25
C LYS A 265 11.37 -20.13 16.03
N TYR A 266 10.81 -18.92 16.23
CA TYR A 266 9.36 -18.74 16.23
C TYR A 266 8.79 -18.07 14.98
N SER A 267 9.65 -17.44 14.17
CA SER A 267 9.17 -16.73 12.97
C SER A 267 9.74 -17.29 11.65
N ILE A 268 10.96 -17.86 11.67
CA ILE A 268 11.61 -18.36 10.46
C ILE A 268 11.47 -19.88 10.31
N GLU A 269 11.83 -20.67 11.35
CA GLU A 269 11.73 -22.13 11.30
C GLU A 269 10.34 -22.66 10.90
N PRO A 270 9.21 -22.03 11.32
CA PRO A 270 7.89 -22.46 10.88
C PRO A 270 7.59 -22.22 9.40
N LEU A 271 8.42 -21.43 8.69
CA LEU A 271 8.24 -21.11 7.25
C LEU A 271 9.02 -22.07 6.33
N VAL A 272 9.95 -22.86 6.88
CA VAL A 272 10.84 -23.77 6.17
C VAL A 272 10.44 -25.22 6.43
#